data_7d56ac23af80e3635b901141a03877aa
#
_entry.id   7d56ac23af80e3635b901141a03877aa
#
_cell.length_a   1.000
_cell.length_b   1.000
_cell.length_c   1.000
_cell.angle_alpha   90.00
_cell.angle_beta   90.00
_cell.angle_gamma   90.00
#
_symmetry.space_group_name_H-M   'P 1'
#
loop_
_entity.id
_entity.type
_entity.pdbx_description
1 polymer ?
#
loop_
_entity_poly.entity_id
_entity_poly.type
_entity_poly.pdbx_seq_one_letter_code
_entity_poly.pdbx_strand_id
1 'polypeptide(L)'
;MYRDELCKLLKQSFNTHFDIQLRRANLWQLYLPLYYPDGDMIDIFVKISDTSNKLILCDCGLTLMHLSYDFIIDTASKENILQGILNDMGIYNDNDNLWLETTSDMLFFSIMQFAQGLEQVYSMRLLKRENVRNLFYENVDKYVFETFKDYSPIKNYRPIKGKTESADFCLTVKNAKPIFLFAAQGKDKTLRSIISMLTFQNNSIPFTSIVVHDNFSKLGRDDQKSIMDISDKQFYNFDSFAQNGLSYISRIAV
;
A
#
# COMPACT_ATOMS: atom_id res chain seq x y z
N MET A 1 7.79 -37.31 19.73
CA MET A 1 8.89 -37.14 18.76
C MET A 1 10.03 -36.41 19.46
N TYR A 2 11.25 -36.93 19.40
CA TYR A 2 12.42 -36.33 20.04
C TYR A 2 13.17 -35.40 19.08
N ARG A 3 14.05 -34.54 19.63
CA ARG A 3 14.86 -33.59 18.84
C ARG A 3 15.51 -34.24 17.60
N ASP A 4 16.10 -35.41 17.78
CA ASP A 4 16.84 -36.11 16.74
C ASP A 4 15.95 -36.61 15.59
N GLU A 5 14.70 -37.00 15.86
CA GLU A 5 13.71 -37.33 14.85
C GLU A 5 13.29 -36.12 14.06
N LEU A 6 13.04 -34.97 14.73
CA LEU A 6 12.73 -33.72 14.08
C LEU A 6 13.90 -33.23 13.19
N CYS A 7 15.12 -33.28 13.71
CA CYS A 7 16.32 -32.96 12.91
C CYS A 7 16.43 -33.84 11.66
N LYS A 8 16.15 -35.14 11.79
CA LYS A 8 16.17 -36.06 10.64
C LYS A 8 15.11 -35.71 9.60
N LEU A 9 13.89 -35.41 10.03
CA LEU A 9 12.80 -34.98 9.14
C LEU A 9 13.15 -33.70 8.39
N LEU A 10 13.66 -32.69 9.09
CA LEU A 10 14.05 -31.41 8.50
C LEU A 10 15.20 -31.58 7.49
N LYS A 11 16.23 -32.36 7.82
CA LYS A 11 17.32 -32.68 6.90
C LYS A 11 16.83 -33.38 5.63
N GLN A 12 15.90 -34.32 5.78
CA GLN A 12 15.29 -34.99 4.64
C GLN A 12 14.44 -34.05 3.79
N SER A 13 13.70 -33.13 4.43
CA SER A 13 12.79 -32.18 3.74
C SER A 13 13.53 -31.06 3.01
N PHE A 14 14.53 -30.48 3.62
CA PHE A 14 15.22 -29.31 3.05
C PHE A 14 16.45 -29.68 2.22
N ASN A 15 17.09 -30.83 2.47
CA ASN A 15 18.39 -31.19 1.87
C ASN A 15 19.41 -30.02 1.87
N THR A 16 19.34 -29.13 2.88
CA THR A 16 20.08 -27.89 3.00
C THR A 16 20.61 -27.68 4.42
N HIS A 17 21.43 -26.67 4.61
CA HIS A 17 21.89 -26.25 5.91
C HIS A 17 20.73 -25.59 6.69
N PHE A 18 20.42 -26.13 7.84
CA PHE A 18 19.52 -25.55 8.83
C PHE A 18 20.05 -25.85 10.21
N ASP A 19 19.61 -25.07 11.20
CA ASP A 19 19.84 -25.36 12.61
C ASP A 19 18.53 -25.35 13.39
N ILE A 20 18.53 -25.98 14.56
CA ILE A 20 17.37 -26.09 15.43
C ILE A 20 17.79 -25.93 16.88
N GLN A 21 17.15 -25.02 17.59
CA GLN A 21 17.45 -24.75 18.98
C GLN A 21 16.21 -24.89 19.86
N LEU A 22 16.35 -25.66 20.99
CA LEU A 22 15.30 -25.74 21.98
C LEU A 22 15.21 -24.42 22.76
N ARG A 23 14.03 -23.79 22.75
CA ARG A 23 13.76 -22.53 23.46
C ARG A 23 13.01 -22.74 24.78
N ARG A 24 12.04 -23.63 24.77
CA ARG A 24 11.23 -24.04 25.95
C ARG A 24 10.87 -25.52 25.84
N ALA A 25 10.24 -26.07 26.87
CA ALA A 25 9.68 -27.40 26.75
C ALA A 25 8.77 -27.53 25.53
N ASN A 26 9.03 -28.49 24.67
CA ASN A 26 8.28 -28.79 23.44
C ASN A 26 8.24 -27.64 22.38
N LEU A 27 9.14 -26.65 22.48
CA LEU A 27 9.21 -25.55 21.50
C LEU A 27 10.63 -25.40 20.94
N TRP A 28 10.81 -25.61 19.65
CA TRP A 28 12.08 -25.47 18.94
C TRP A 28 12.03 -24.35 17.93
N GLN A 29 13.02 -23.47 17.93
CA GLN A 29 13.23 -22.48 16.88
C GLN A 29 13.98 -23.13 15.71
N LEU A 30 13.50 -22.87 14.51
CA LEU A 30 14.13 -23.29 13.26
C LEU A 30 14.93 -22.12 12.69
N TYR A 31 16.21 -22.35 12.44
CA TYR A 31 17.07 -21.41 11.73
C TYR A 31 17.12 -21.84 10.26
N LEU A 32 16.32 -21.19 9.44
CA LEU A 32 16.15 -21.48 8.01
C LEU A 32 16.59 -20.27 7.18
N PRO A 33 17.11 -20.45 5.97
CA PRO A 33 17.49 -19.34 5.11
C PRO A 33 16.25 -18.66 4.47
N LEU A 34 15.32 -18.24 5.32
CA LEU A 34 14.09 -17.54 4.96
C LEU A 34 14.12 -16.17 5.63
N TYR A 35 14.00 -15.11 4.83
CA TYR A 35 14.23 -13.75 5.27
C TYR A 35 13.07 -12.83 4.87
N TYR A 36 12.80 -11.83 5.69
CA TYR A 36 11.99 -10.69 5.31
C TYR A 36 12.73 -9.81 4.28
N PRO A 37 12.02 -8.94 3.55
CA PRO A 37 12.65 -8.05 2.57
C PRO A 37 13.68 -7.06 3.14
N ASP A 38 13.70 -6.81 4.44
CA ASP A 38 14.68 -5.98 5.14
C ASP A 38 15.97 -6.74 5.51
N GLY A 39 16.00 -8.06 5.30
CA GLY A 39 17.12 -8.94 5.56
C GLY A 39 17.07 -9.66 6.91
N ASP A 40 16.08 -9.38 7.75
CA ASP A 40 15.89 -10.13 9.00
C ASP A 40 15.33 -11.53 8.71
N MET A 41 15.80 -12.51 9.47
CA MET A 41 15.37 -13.89 9.33
C MET A 41 13.93 -14.06 9.84
N ILE A 42 13.14 -14.83 9.10
CA ILE A 42 11.79 -15.19 9.53
C ILE A 42 11.87 -16.18 10.70
N ASP A 43 11.34 -15.78 11.85
CA ASP A 43 11.30 -16.62 13.05
C ASP A 43 10.18 -17.66 12.95
N ILE A 44 10.56 -18.93 12.85
CA ILE A 44 9.64 -20.05 12.82
C ILE A 44 9.97 -21.00 13.97
N PHE A 45 8.95 -21.35 14.72
CA PHE A 45 9.05 -22.32 15.80
C PHE A 45 8.20 -23.55 15.50
N VAL A 46 8.66 -24.70 15.95
CA VAL A 46 7.90 -25.95 15.92
C VAL A 46 7.59 -26.40 17.33
N LYS A 47 6.31 -26.64 17.60
CA LYS A 47 5.81 -27.27 18.82
C LYS A 47 5.29 -28.67 18.48
N ILE A 48 5.68 -29.65 19.28
CA ILE A 48 5.18 -31.02 19.16
C ILE A 48 3.95 -31.17 20.05
N SER A 49 2.84 -31.64 19.47
CA SER A 49 1.62 -31.92 20.23
C SER A 49 1.82 -33.18 21.08
N ASP A 50 1.53 -33.06 22.37
CA ASP A 50 1.64 -34.19 23.29
C ASP A 50 0.55 -35.25 23.10
N THR A 51 -0.56 -34.89 22.45
CA THR A 51 -1.76 -35.73 22.34
C THR A 51 -2.05 -36.26 20.93
N SER A 52 -1.35 -35.75 19.94
CA SER A 52 -1.54 -36.16 18.54
C SER A 52 -0.20 -36.19 17.80
N ASN A 53 -0.12 -36.97 16.73
CA ASN A 53 1.08 -37.01 15.87
C ASN A 53 1.21 -35.73 14.99
N LYS A 54 0.70 -34.60 15.49
CA LYS A 54 0.64 -33.31 14.80
C LYS A 54 1.76 -32.39 15.29
N LEU A 55 2.21 -31.56 14.38
CA LEU A 55 3.16 -30.48 14.62
C LEU A 55 2.43 -29.14 14.49
N ILE A 56 2.82 -28.18 15.30
CA ILE A 56 2.32 -26.81 15.21
C ILE A 56 3.51 -25.92 14.86
N LEU A 57 3.44 -25.25 13.72
CA LEU A 57 4.32 -24.15 13.37
C LEU A 57 3.77 -22.88 14.00
N CYS A 58 4.63 -22.05 14.59
CA CYS A 58 4.21 -20.73 15.09
C CYS A 58 5.36 -19.73 15.02
N ASP A 59 5.03 -18.45 15.08
CA ASP A 59 6.00 -17.35 15.10
C ASP A 59 6.20 -16.74 16.50
N CYS A 60 5.47 -17.21 17.50
CA CYS A 60 5.47 -16.67 18.85
C CYS A 60 5.16 -15.16 18.94
N GLY A 61 4.40 -14.61 17.98
CA GLY A 61 4.02 -13.20 17.93
C GLY A 61 5.07 -12.27 17.32
N LEU A 62 6.19 -12.82 16.83
CA LEU A 62 7.31 -12.00 16.37
C LEU A 62 7.00 -11.28 15.05
N THR A 63 6.20 -11.84 14.17
CA THR A 63 5.84 -11.20 12.89
C THR A 63 5.01 -9.93 13.10
N LEU A 64 3.95 -10.01 13.91
CA LEU A 64 3.11 -8.84 14.19
C LEU A 64 3.86 -7.81 15.04
N MET A 65 4.72 -8.24 15.95
CA MET A 65 5.62 -7.36 16.68
C MET A 65 6.56 -6.62 15.72
N HIS A 66 7.23 -7.32 14.81
CA HIS A 66 8.13 -6.73 13.80
C HIS A 66 7.38 -5.76 12.88
N LEU A 67 6.19 -6.15 12.39
CA LEU A 67 5.33 -5.27 11.61
C LEU A 67 4.97 -3.99 12.37
N SER A 68 4.74 -4.07 13.68
CA SER A 68 4.29 -2.95 14.50
C SER A 68 5.29 -1.79 14.60
N TYR A 69 6.57 -2.02 14.35
CA TYR A 69 7.59 -0.96 14.29
C TYR A 69 7.35 0.01 13.15
N ASP A 70 6.76 -0.48 12.09
CA ASP A 70 6.55 0.27 10.86
C ASP A 70 5.08 0.52 10.52
N PHE A 71 4.17 -0.35 10.95
CA PHE A 71 2.77 -0.34 10.54
C PHE A 71 1.85 -0.82 11.67
N ILE A 72 0.89 0.01 12.05
CA ILE A 72 -0.09 -0.30 13.10
C ILE A 72 -1.40 -0.74 12.45
N ILE A 73 -1.93 -1.87 12.89
CA ILE A 73 -3.24 -2.37 12.49
C ILE A 73 -4.30 -1.77 13.43
N ASP A 74 -4.79 -0.57 13.10
CA ASP A 74 -5.66 0.26 13.94
C ASP A 74 -7.04 0.51 13.33
N THR A 75 -7.35 -0.12 12.19
CA THR A 75 -8.64 0.05 11.49
C THR A 75 -9.22 -1.29 11.06
N ALA A 76 -10.56 -1.37 10.99
CA ALA A 76 -11.26 -2.56 10.51
C ALA A 76 -10.81 -2.99 9.08
N SER A 77 -10.47 -2.03 8.22
CA SER A 77 -9.97 -2.33 6.87
C SER A 77 -8.61 -3.04 6.90
N LYS A 78 -7.70 -2.61 7.77
CA LYS A 78 -6.38 -3.24 7.94
C LYS A 78 -6.52 -4.62 8.57
N GLU A 79 -7.39 -4.74 9.58
CA GLU A 79 -7.72 -6.04 10.18
C GLU A 79 -8.30 -7.02 9.15
N ASN A 80 -9.23 -6.58 8.30
CA ASN A 80 -9.78 -7.41 7.23
C ASN A 80 -8.71 -7.88 6.23
N ILE A 81 -7.70 -7.04 5.93
CA ILE A 81 -6.58 -7.43 5.07
C ILE A 81 -5.74 -8.51 5.76
N LEU A 82 -5.41 -8.33 7.05
CA LEU A 82 -4.70 -9.34 7.83
C LEU A 82 -5.46 -10.66 7.82
N GLN A 83 -6.74 -10.66 8.16
CA GLN A 83 -7.58 -11.86 8.19
C GLN A 83 -7.68 -12.51 6.80
N GLY A 84 -7.74 -11.72 5.72
CA GLY A 84 -7.68 -12.22 4.35
C GLY A 84 -6.40 -13.01 4.08
N ILE A 85 -5.23 -12.44 4.39
CA ILE A 85 -3.93 -13.12 4.24
C ILE A 85 -3.89 -14.41 5.06
N LEU A 86 -4.30 -14.36 6.32
CA LEU A 86 -4.27 -15.51 7.20
C LEU A 86 -5.18 -16.64 6.70
N ASN A 87 -6.39 -16.30 6.24
CA ASN A 87 -7.34 -17.27 5.69
C ASN A 87 -6.81 -17.91 4.40
N ASP A 88 -6.24 -17.13 3.49
CA ASP A 88 -5.69 -17.63 2.23
C ASP A 88 -4.51 -18.59 2.46
N MET A 89 -3.74 -18.34 3.52
CA MET A 89 -2.57 -19.16 3.89
C MET A 89 -2.90 -20.28 4.89
N GLY A 90 -4.15 -20.38 5.37
CA GLY A 90 -4.55 -21.37 6.38
C GLY A 90 -3.84 -21.17 7.72
N ILE A 91 -3.50 -19.93 8.05
CA ILE A 91 -2.82 -19.53 9.29
C ILE A 91 -3.86 -19.03 10.28
N TYR A 92 -3.70 -19.41 11.52
CA TYR A 92 -4.54 -18.95 12.63
C TYR A 92 -3.80 -17.88 13.44
N ASN A 93 -4.56 -16.99 14.06
CA ASN A 93 -4.04 -15.99 15.01
C ASN A 93 -4.65 -16.25 16.40
N ASP A 94 -3.79 -16.38 17.39
CA ASP A 94 -4.17 -16.47 18.81
C ASP A 94 -3.32 -15.50 19.63
N ASN A 95 -3.90 -14.36 20.03
CA ASN A 95 -3.23 -13.30 20.78
C ASN A 95 -1.89 -12.88 20.13
N ASP A 96 -1.98 -12.48 18.84
CA ASP A 96 -0.85 -12.08 18.00
C ASP A 96 0.16 -13.19 17.66
N ASN A 97 0.00 -14.39 18.19
CA ASN A 97 0.77 -15.55 17.80
C ASN A 97 0.14 -16.19 16.56
N LEU A 98 0.84 -16.14 15.46
CA LEU A 98 0.44 -16.78 14.19
C LEU A 98 0.86 -18.24 14.23
N TRP A 99 -0.04 -19.14 13.83
CA TRP A 99 0.25 -20.57 13.87
C TRP A 99 -0.47 -21.38 12.81
N LEU A 100 0.10 -22.53 12.48
CA LEU A 100 -0.42 -23.48 11.48
C LEU A 100 -0.21 -24.90 12.00
N GLU A 101 -1.23 -25.75 11.89
CA GLU A 101 -1.12 -27.17 12.21
C GLU A 101 -0.64 -27.98 10.98
N THR A 102 0.27 -28.93 11.18
CA THR A 102 0.81 -29.78 10.12
C THR A 102 1.14 -31.20 10.61
N THR A 103 1.52 -32.05 9.70
CA THR A 103 1.98 -33.42 9.94
C THR A 103 3.44 -33.57 9.51
N SER A 104 4.10 -34.65 9.93
CA SER A 104 5.51 -34.86 9.62
C SER A 104 5.81 -34.99 8.11
N ASP A 105 4.89 -35.54 7.35
CA ASP A 105 4.99 -35.72 5.90
C ASP A 105 4.78 -34.41 5.12
N MET A 106 4.02 -33.48 5.67
CA MET A 106 3.77 -32.16 5.09
C MET A 106 4.68 -31.05 5.61
N LEU A 107 5.60 -31.37 6.52
CA LEU A 107 6.39 -30.40 7.27
C LEU A 107 7.10 -29.37 6.36
N PHE A 108 7.75 -29.83 5.29
CA PHE A 108 8.44 -28.95 4.34
C PHE A 108 7.48 -27.93 3.69
N PHE A 109 6.39 -28.43 3.12
CA PHE A 109 5.42 -27.58 2.43
C PHE A 109 4.75 -26.59 3.39
N SER A 110 4.46 -27.05 4.61
CA SER A 110 3.85 -26.21 5.65
C SER A 110 4.81 -25.13 6.15
N ILE A 111 6.10 -25.41 6.28
CA ILE A 111 7.11 -24.39 6.61
C ILE A 111 7.18 -23.33 5.50
N MET A 112 7.20 -23.73 4.24
CA MET A 112 7.23 -22.80 3.11
C MET A 112 5.95 -21.96 3.03
N GLN A 113 4.79 -22.59 3.20
CA GLN A 113 3.49 -21.91 3.24
C GLN A 113 3.42 -20.91 4.41
N PHE A 114 3.86 -21.32 5.59
CA PHE A 114 3.87 -20.49 6.78
C PHE A 114 4.80 -19.28 6.61
N ALA A 115 6.02 -19.50 6.13
CA ALA A 115 6.97 -18.42 5.85
C ALA A 115 6.43 -17.41 4.82
N GLN A 116 5.78 -17.88 3.74
CA GLN A 116 5.14 -17.02 2.76
C GLN A 116 4.00 -16.20 3.39
N GLY A 117 3.21 -16.80 4.28
CA GLY A 117 2.15 -16.09 5.00
C GLY A 117 2.72 -15.02 5.93
N LEU A 118 3.77 -15.33 6.68
CA LEU A 118 4.44 -14.37 7.57
C LEU A 118 5.04 -13.19 6.75
N GLU A 119 5.65 -13.48 5.61
CA GLU A 119 6.18 -12.46 4.69
C GLU A 119 5.06 -11.56 4.13
N GLN A 120 3.92 -12.13 3.73
CA GLN A 120 2.76 -11.36 3.28
C GLN A 120 2.19 -10.46 4.39
N VAL A 121 2.09 -10.97 5.63
CA VAL A 121 1.69 -10.16 6.79
C VAL A 121 2.67 -9.00 6.99
N TYR A 122 3.98 -9.27 6.98
CA TYR A 122 4.99 -8.22 7.11
C TYR A 122 4.94 -7.20 5.95
N SER A 123 4.60 -7.64 4.75
CA SER A 123 4.44 -6.77 3.58
C SER A 123 3.26 -5.79 3.68
N MET A 124 2.35 -5.95 4.68
CA MET A 124 1.34 -4.94 4.97
C MET A 124 1.92 -3.55 5.31
N ARG A 125 3.19 -3.47 5.74
CA ARG A 125 3.92 -2.20 5.89
C ARG A 125 3.92 -1.34 4.62
N LEU A 126 3.80 -1.95 3.44
CA LEU A 126 3.70 -1.24 2.16
C LEU A 126 2.37 -0.47 2.01
N LEU A 127 1.37 -0.79 2.83
CA LEU A 127 0.09 -0.06 2.90
C LEU A 127 0.19 1.22 3.73
N LYS A 128 1.38 1.65 4.16
CA LYS A 128 1.57 2.95 4.81
C LYS A 128 0.93 4.05 3.97
N ARG A 129 0.18 4.93 4.65
CA ARG A 129 -0.50 6.06 4.00
C ARG A 129 0.45 6.89 3.11
N GLU A 130 1.70 7.01 3.51
CA GLU A 130 2.72 7.74 2.75
C GLU A 130 3.09 7.05 1.43
N ASN A 131 3.24 5.72 1.44
CA ASN A 131 3.55 4.95 0.23
C ASN A 131 2.40 5.04 -0.79
N VAL A 132 1.15 4.86 -0.31
CA VAL A 132 -0.05 5.02 -1.15
C VAL A 132 -0.18 6.46 -1.66
N ARG A 133 0.18 7.44 -0.83
CA ARG A 133 0.18 8.85 -1.20
C ARG A 133 1.19 9.15 -2.30
N ASN A 134 2.42 8.71 -2.13
CA ASN A 134 3.47 8.92 -3.12
C ASN A 134 3.10 8.27 -4.47
N LEU A 135 2.58 7.05 -4.43
CA LEU A 135 2.15 6.33 -5.63
C LEU A 135 1.06 7.08 -6.41
N PHE A 136 0.08 7.71 -5.74
CA PHE A 136 -0.93 8.51 -6.43
C PHE A 136 -0.30 9.68 -7.22
N TYR A 137 0.58 10.46 -6.58
CA TYR A 137 1.24 11.58 -7.23
C TYR A 137 2.18 11.14 -8.34
N GLU A 138 2.94 10.06 -8.14
CA GLU A 138 3.82 9.49 -9.16
C GLU A 138 3.03 9.02 -10.39
N ASN A 139 1.88 8.38 -10.20
CA ASN A 139 1.01 7.96 -11.30
C ASN A 139 0.44 9.15 -12.07
N VAL A 140 -0.01 10.20 -11.36
CA VAL A 140 -0.49 11.43 -12.01
C VAL A 140 0.64 12.11 -12.78
N ASP A 141 1.83 12.25 -12.17
CA ASP A 141 3.02 12.82 -12.81
C ASP A 141 3.35 12.08 -14.11
N LYS A 142 3.53 10.77 -14.01
CA LYS A 142 3.86 9.93 -15.17
C LYS A 142 2.82 10.07 -16.27
N TYR A 143 1.55 9.92 -15.94
CA TYR A 143 0.46 10.02 -16.91
C TYR A 143 0.41 11.39 -17.60
N VAL A 144 0.55 12.48 -16.84
CA VAL A 144 0.54 13.84 -17.40
C VAL A 144 1.69 14.06 -18.36
N PHE A 145 2.92 13.69 -17.99
CA PHE A 145 4.07 13.90 -18.86
C PHE A 145 4.10 12.96 -20.08
N GLU A 146 3.57 11.76 -19.99
CA GLU A 146 3.52 10.83 -21.12
C GLU A 146 2.37 11.13 -22.08
N THR A 147 1.16 11.43 -21.54
CA THR A 147 -0.06 11.55 -22.33
C THR A 147 -0.25 12.98 -22.88
N PHE A 148 0.11 13.99 -22.11
CA PHE A 148 -0.12 15.41 -22.47
C PHE A 148 1.15 16.15 -22.90
N LYS A 149 2.18 15.44 -23.36
CA LYS A 149 3.45 16.04 -23.85
C LYS A 149 3.23 17.14 -24.90
N ASP A 150 2.24 17.00 -25.78
CA ASP A 150 1.95 17.96 -26.82
C ASP A 150 1.36 19.27 -26.29
N TYR A 151 0.89 19.29 -25.05
CA TYR A 151 0.40 20.47 -24.31
C TYR A 151 1.48 21.10 -23.43
N SER A 152 2.75 20.70 -23.56
CA SER A 152 3.90 21.24 -22.83
C SER A 152 3.65 21.35 -21.32
N PRO A 153 3.45 20.24 -20.59
CA PRO A 153 3.10 20.25 -19.16
C PRO A 153 4.20 20.89 -18.32
N ILE A 154 3.83 21.86 -17.48
CA ILE A 154 4.72 22.52 -16.52
C ILE A 154 4.27 22.13 -15.11
N LYS A 155 5.15 21.46 -14.35
CA LYS A 155 4.88 21.05 -12.97
C LYS A 155 5.05 22.20 -11.99
N ASN A 156 4.25 22.22 -10.91
CA ASN A 156 4.28 23.22 -9.83
C ASN A 156 4.14 24.67 -10.37
N TYR A 157 3.20 24.87 -11.26
CA TYR A 157 3.02 26.14 -11.96
C TYR A 157 2.45 27.23 -11.04
N ARG A 158 3.11 28.38 -10.99
CA ARG A 158 2.73 29.56 -10.19
C ARG A 158 2.39 30.73 -11.11
N PRO A 159 1.11 30.99 -11.40
CA PRO A 159 0.71 32.05 -12.31
C PRO A 159 0.92 33.46 -11.73
N ILE A 160 1.02 33.61 -10.40
CA ILE A 160 1.14 34.91 -9.73
C ILE A 160 2.51 35.02 -9.06
N LYS A 161 3.33 35.98 -9.48
CA LYS A 161 4.63 36.24 -8.85
C LYS A 161 4.47 36.65 -7.38
N GLY A 162 5.27 36.05 -6.50
CA GLY A 162 5.27 36.36 -5.06
C GLY A 162 4.18 35.69 -4.24
N LYS A 163 3.31 34.91 -4.86
CA LYS A 163 2.30 34.09 -4.19
C LYS A 163 2.77 32.63 -4.06
N THR A 164 2.27 31.93 -3.05
CA THR A 164 2.60 30.50 -2.79
C THR A 164 1.67 29.54 -3.50
N GLU A 165 0.50 30.03 -3.87
CA GLU A 165 -0.53 29.25 -4.55
C GLU A 165 -0.06 28.77 -5.93
N SER A 166 -0.26 27.50 -6.22
CA SER A 166 0.18 26.85 -7.45
C SER A 166 -0.85 25.84 -7.95
N ALA A 167 -0.85 25.61 -9.26
CA ALA A 167 -1.41 24.40 -9.84
C ALA A 167 -0.34 23.30 -9.86
N ASP A 168 -0.74 22.04 -9.70
CA ASP A 168 0.21 20.94 -9.78
C ASP A 168 0.79 20.82 -11.20
N PHE A 169 -0.05 21.07 -12.22
CA PHE A 169 0.39 21.19 -13.61
C PHE A 169 -0.34 22.31 -14.34
N CYS A 170 0.36 22.92 -15.31
CA CYS A 170 -0.21 23.79 -16.31
C CYS A 170 -0.01 23.13 -17.69
N LEU A 171 -1.08 22.96 -18.43
CA LEU A 171 -1.06 22.49 -19.81
C LEU A 171 -1.33 23.69 -20.72
N THR A 172 -0.42 23.95 -21.66
CA THR A 172 -0.56 25.06 -22.63
C THR A 172 -1.44 24.63 -23.80
N VAL A 173 -2.52 25.36 -24.03
CA VAL A 173 -3.44 25.12 -25.13
C VAL A 173 -3.31 26.27 -26.16
N LYS A 174 -3.16 25.93 -27.42
CA LYS A 174 -3.10 26.93 -28.48
C LYS A 174 -4.47 27.60 -28.63
N ASN A 175 -4.49 28.94 -28.65
CA ASN A 175 -5.69 29.76 -28.85
C ASN A 175 -6.81 29.60 -27.80
N ALA A 176 -6.55 28.93 -26.66
CA ALA A 176 -7.49 28.76 -25.56
C ALA A 176 -6.85 29.07 -24.21
N LYS A 177 -7.68 29.09 -23.17
CA LYS A 177 -7.17 29.25 -21.80
C LYS A 177 -6.29 28.07 -21.42
N PRO A 178 -5.17 28.29 -20.69
CA PRO A 178 -4.37 27.19 -20.16
C PRO A 178 -5.20 26.34 -19.22
N ILE A 179 -4.88 25.05 -19.15
CA ILE A 179 -5.54 24.12 -18.25
C ILE A 179 -4.67 23.97 -16.99
N PHE A 180 -5.24 24.25 -15.83
CA PHE A 180 -4.59 24.03 -14.54
C PHE A 180 -5.13 22.75 -13.94
N LEU A 181 -4.23 21.77 -13.75
CA LEU A 181 -4.56 20.48 -13.18
C LEU A 181 -4.09 20.45 -11.72
N PHE A 182 -4.96 19.95 -10.85
CA PHE A 182 -4.76 19.79 -9.43
C PHE A 182 -4.89 18.30 -9.06
N ALA A 183 -3.85 17.71 -8.51
CA ALA A 183 -3.88 16.35 -7.97
C ALA A 183 -4.25 16.44 -6.48
N ALA A 184 -5.48 16.09 -6.14
CA ALA A 184 -6.05 16.30 -4.82
C ALA A 184 -6.19 14.97 -4.05
N GLN A 185 -5.25 14.70 -3.15
CA GLN A 185 -5.34 13.58 -2.24
C GLN A 185 -5.80 14.01 -0.85
N GLY A 186 -6.96 13.48 -0.44
CA GLY A 186 -7.58 13.76 0.85
C GLY A 186 -8.02 15.22 1.02
N LYS A 187 -8.54 15.52 2.22
CA LYS A 187 -9.18 16.81 2.53
C LYS A 187 -8.22 18.00 2.40
N ASP A 188 -7.05 17.94 3.03
CA ASP A 188 -6.13 19.08 3.12
C ASP A 188 -5.66 19.56 1.73
N LYS A 189 -5.32 18.64 0.84
CA LYS A 189 -4.89 19.00 -0.52
C LYS A 189 -6.06 19.51 -1.34
N THR A 190 -7.28 18.95 -1.17
CA THR A 190 -8.50 19.47 -1.80
C THR A 190 -8.76 20.90 -1.41
N LEU A 191 -8.70 21.25 -0.11
CA LEU A 191 -8.87 22.60 0.38
C LEU A 191 -7.79 23.56 -0.16
N ARG A 192 -6.56 23.15 -0.21
CA ARG A 192 -5.47 23.94 -0.82
C ARG A 192 -5.71 24.20 -2.31
N SER A 193 -6.23 23.21 -3.04
CA SER A 193 -6.59 23.37 -4.44
C SER A 193 -7.73 24.39 -4.62
N ILE A 194 -8.75 24.35 -3.76
CA ILE A 194 -9.82 25.35 -3.70
C ILE A 194 -9.25 26.73 -3.50
N ILE A 195 -8.40 26.93 -2.48
CA ILE A 195 -7.76 28.23 -2.19
C ILE A 195 -6.96 28.73 -3.40
N SER A 196 -6.18 27.86 -4.04
CA SER A 196 -5.42 28.22 -5.24
C SER A 196 -6.33 28.68 -6.38
N MET A 197 -7.40 27.93 -6.68
CA MET A 197 -8.37 28.29 -7.74
C MET A 197 -9.06 29.62 -7.44
N LEU A 198 -9.55 29.84 -6.23
CA LEU A 198 -10.15 31.11 -5.81
C LEU A 198 -9.16 32.27 -5.92
N THR A 199 -7.92 32.07 -5.49
CA THR A 199 -6.87 33.10 -5.59
C THR A 199 -6.63 33.45 -7.07
N PHE A 200 -6.59 32.48 -7.98
CA PHE A 200 -6.40 32.74 -9.40
C PHE A 200 -7.60 33.46 -10.02
N GLN A 201 -8.82 33.05 -9.69
CA GLN A 201 -10.05 33.72 -10.13
C GLN A 201 -10.11 35.16 -9.66
N ASN A 202 -9.83 35.42 -8.37
CA ASN A 202 -9.82 36.76 -7.79
C ASN A 202 -8.75 37.68 -8.38
N ASN A 203 -7.69 37.14 -8.95
CA ASN A 203 -6.65 37.89 -9.67
C ASN A 203 -6.86 37.89 -11.18
N SER A 204 -8.06 37.52 -11.67
CA SER A 204 -8.44 37.51 -13.09
C SER A 204 -7.48 36.70 -13.99
N ILE A 205 -6.86 35.66 -13.44
CA ILE A 205 -6.03 34.71 -14.22
C ILE A 205 -6.99 33.84 -15.07
N PRO A 206 -6.85 33.83 -16.39
CA PRO A 206 -7.68 32.95 -17.25
C PRO A 206 -7.15 31.52 -17.18
N PHE A 207 -7.98 30.57 -16.81
CA PHE A 207 -7.66 29.13 -16.85
C PHE A 207 -8.92 28.27 -16.89
N THR A 208 -8.76 27.01 -17.27
CA THR A 208 -9.73 25.94 -17.05
C THR A 208 -9.19 25.01 -16.01
N SER A 209 -9.96 24.71 -14.97
CA SER A 209 -9.55 23.88 -13.83
C SER A 209 -9.94 22.43 -14.02
N ILE A 210 -8.99 21.53 -13.78
CA ILE A 210 -9.23 20.08 -13.71
C ILE A 210 -8.71 19.57 -12.36
N VAL A 211 -9.56 18.86 -11.63
CA VAL A 211 -9.16 18.23 -10.36
C VAL A 211 -9.19 16.71 -10.52
N VAL A 212 -8.08 16.06 -10.18
CA VAL A 212 -7.96 14.61 -10.13
C VAL A 212 -7.86 14.20 -8.67
N HIS A 213 -8.83 13.45 -8.19
CA HIS A 213 -8.83 12.95 -6.81
C HIS A 213 -8.15 11.59 -6.71
N ASP A 214 -7.62 11.26 -5.54
CA ASP A 214 -7.25 9.88 -5.19
C ASP A 214 -8.51 9.05 -4.94
N ASN A 215 -9.43 9.61 -4.16
CA ASN A 215 -10.73 9.02 -3.88
C ASN A 215 -11.72 10.11 -3.44
N PHE A 216 -12.53 10.60 -4.39
CA PHE A 216 -13.50 11.66 -4.14
C PHE A 216 -14.56 11.27 -3.09
N SER A 217 -14.97 10.00 -3.04
CA SER A 217 -16.02 9.54 -2.14
C SER A 217 -15.61 9.56 -0.65
N LYS A 218 -14.30 9.63 -0.37
CA LYS A 218 -13.77 9.76 1.00
C LYS A 218 -13.81 11.20 1.54
N LEU A 219 -14.09 12.18 0.69
CA LEU A 219 -14.25 13.58 1.12
C LEU A 219 -15.59 13.76 1.84
N GLY A 220 -15.62 14.66 2.83
CA GLY A 220 -16.86 15.09 3.48
C GLY A 220 -17.80 15.78 2.45
N ARG A 221 -19.11 15.71 2.68
CA ARG A 221 -20.11 16.28 1.76
C ARG A 221 -19.90 17.77 1.48
N ASP A 222 -19.51 18.54 2.48
CA ASP A 222 -19.26 19.99 2.33
C ASP A 222 -18.02 20.26 1.49
N ASP A 223 -16.94 19.45 1.67
CA ASP A 223 -15.73 19.55 0.88
C ASP A 223 -15.99 19.14 -0.59
N GLN A 224 -16.80 18.07 -0.80
CA GLN A 224 -17.25 17.65 -2.15
C GLN A 224 -18.00 18.79 -2.83
N LYS A 225 -18.98 19.41 -2.17
CA LYS A 225 -19.76 20.51 -2.71
C LYS A 225 -18.86 21.69 -3.06
N SER A 226 -17.99 22.09 -2.13
CA SER A 226 -17.10 23.25 -2.33
C SER A 226 -16.18 23.09 -3.55
N ILE A 227 -15.59 21.91 -3.75
CA ILE A 227 -14.72 21.69 -4.91
C ILE A 227 -15.53 21.60 -6.20
N MET A 228 -16.76 21.06 -6.17
CA MET A 228 -17.66 21.00 -7.31
C MET A 228 -18.12 22.38 -7.78
N ASP A 229 -18.35 23.29 -6.87
CA ASP A 229 -18.82 24.66 -7.18
C ASP A 229 -17.71 25.53 -7.82
N ILE A 230 -16.44 25.17 -7.62
CA ILE A 230 -15.30 26.01 -8.01
C ILE A 230 -14.54 25.47 -9.23
N SER A 231 -14.53 24.15 -9.43
CA SER A 231 -13.77 23.52 -10.51
C SER A 231 -14.61 23.24 -11.75
N ASP A 232 -14.01 23.41 -12.94
CA ASP A 232 -14.69 23.16 -14.22
C ASP A 232 -14.88 21.67 -14.50
N LYS A 233 -13.92 20.83 -14.06
CA LYS A 233 -13.97 19.38 -14.25
C LYS A 233 -13.32 18.64 -13.11
N GLN A 234 -13.93 17.51 -12.71
CA GLN A 234 -13.38 16.58 -11.73
C GLN A 234 -13.32 15.15 -12.26
N PHE A 235 -12.29 14.44 -11.82
CA PHE A 235 -12.15 12.99 -11.95
C PHE A 235 -12.11 12.39 -10.56
N TYR A 236 -13.01 11.47 -10.27
CA TYR A 236 -13.24 10.93 -8.91
C TYR A 236 -12.11 10.07 -8.38
N ASN A 237 -11.27 9.52 -9.28
CA ASN A 237 -10.05 8.80 -8.98
C ASN A 237 -9.09 8.87 -10.19
N PHE A 238 -7.86 8.37 -9.98
CA PHE A 238 -6.85 8.35 -11.04
C PHE A 238 -7.28 7.50 -12.25
N ASP A 239 -7.92 6.36 -12.04
CA ASP A 239 -8.36 5.48 -13.13
C ASP A 239 -9.35 6.17 -14.07
N SER A 240 -10.29 6.92 -13.50
CA SER A 240 -11.23 7.73 -14.28
C SER A 240 -10.54 8.82 -15.08
N PHE A 241 -9.47 9.42 -14.54
CA PHE A 241 -8.64 10.38 -15.26
C PHE A 241 -7.83 9.72 -16.36
N ALA A 242 -7.22 8.59 -16.11
CA ALA A 242 -6.44 7.84 -17.10
C ALA A 242 -7.31 7.39 -18.30
N GLN A 243 -8.56 6.98 -18.04
CA GLN A 243 -9.49 6.55 -19.09
C GLN A 243 -10.06 7.70 -19.89
N ASN A 244 -10.41 8.82 -19.28
CA ASN A 244 -11.24 9.87 -19.89
C ASN A 244 -10.52 11.22 -20.03
N GLY A 245 -9.36 11.41 -19.38
CA GLY A 245 -8.66 12.70 -19.32
C GLY A 245 -8.22 13.20 -20.68
N LEU A 246 -7.62 12.34 -21.50
CA LEU A 246 -7.17 12.73 -22.85
C LEU A 246 -8.34 13.17 -23.74
N SER A 247 -9.41 12.39 -23.78
CA SER A 247 -10.62 12.71 -24.56
C SER A 247 -11.26 14.03 -24.10
N TYR A 248 -11.32 14.27 -22.80
CA TYR A 248 -11.86 15.52 -22.27
C TYR A 248 -10.97 16.73 -22.65
N ILE A 249 -9.66 16.64 -22.39
CA ILE A 249 -8.72 17.74 -22.68
C ILE A 249 -8.67 18.05 -24.18
N SER A 250 -8.61 17.04 -25.05
CA SER A 250 -8.61 17.24 -26.49
C SER A 250 -9.86 17.96 -26.98
N ARG A 251 -11.01 17.73 -26.35
CA ARG A 251 -12.28 18.40 -26.73
C ARG A 251 -12.33 19.87 -26.33
N ILE A 252 -11.70 20.25 -25.19
CA ILE A 252 -11.71 21.66 -24.75
C ILE A 252 -10.52 22.47 -25.28
N ALA A 253 -9.57 21.78 -25.91
CA ALA A 253 -8.37 22.37 -26.51
C ALA A 253 -8.53 22.80 -27.98
N VAL A 254 -9.73 22.65 -28.52
CA VAL A 254 -10.11 23.05 -29.88
C VAL A 254 -10.65 24.51 -29.88
#